data_0b4add5377cf57e28559463f1dacf7db
#
_entry.id   0b4add5377cf57e28559463f1dacf7db
#
_cell.length_a   1.000
_cell.length_b   1.000
_cell.length_c   1.000
_cell.angle_alpha   90.00
_cell.angle_beta   90.00
_cell.angle_gamma   90.00
#
_symmetry.space_group_name_H-M   'P 1'
#
loop_
_entity.id
_entity.type
_entity.pdbx_description
1 polymer ?
#
loop_
_entity_poly.entity_id
_entity_poly.type
_entity_poly.pdbx_seq_one_letter_code
_entity_poly.pdbx_strand_id
1 'polypeptide(L)'
;MAEFTEVASGLRFPEGPIAMPDGSVILVEMFGQKITRVKPDGSKETIVEVLGGPNGIAFGPDCGLYICNNGGSFGEVDFFGLTFPGTMVEADYIGGRIQRYDMETGELKDLYTECNGNKLRGPNDIVFDAHGGMWFTDHGIRHGRHADLSGIYYAKIDGSMIKEVVFPTDSPNGIGLSPDGNTLYWAETHTGRVFHLAITAPGETASFSAFDPSVCLCGLPGQQLFDSLAVDGDGNVCVATIGLLTAGITVISPQGEVLEQILTGDPLTTNICFGGPDFKTAYITLSGTGRLVSMPWPYKGLKLNF
;
A
#
# COMPACT_ATOMS: atom_id res chain seq x y z
N MET A 1 -23.58 -9.11 -7.60
CA MET A 1 -22.11 -9.09 -7.74
C MET A 1 -21.75 -7.68 -8.17
N ALA A 2 -20.70 -7.12 -7.63
CA ALA A 2 -20.22 -5.82 -8.07
C ALA A 2 -19.80 -5.91 -9.55
N GLU A 3 -20.07 -4.86 -10.31
CA GLU A 3 -19.76 -4.81 -11.74
C GLU A 3 -18.43 -4.05 -11.88
N PHE A 4 -17.39 -4.76 -12.35
CA PHE A 4 -16.07 -4.20 -12.57
C PHE A 4 -15.83 -3.94 -14.06
N THR A 5 -15.21 -2.82 -14.36
CA THR A 5 -14.70 -2.50 -15.70
C THR A 5 -13.19 -2.74 -15.71
N GLU A 6 -12.70 -3.59 -16.62
CA GLU A 6 -11.26 -3.74 -16.83
C GLU A 6 -10.69 -2.46 -17.45
N VAL A 7 -9.68 -1.89 -16.78
CA VAL A 7 -8.95 -0.70 -17.25
C VAL A 7 -7.69 -1.14 -18.01
N ALA A 8 -6.98 -2.13 -17.47
CA ALA A 8 -5.81 -2.72 -18.11
C ALA A 8 -5.59 -4.16 -17.63
N SER A 9 -4.89 -4.96 -18.46
CA SER A 9 -4.46 -6.32 -18.14
C SER A 9 -3.03 -6.57 -18.61
N GLY A 10 -2.46 -7.73 -18.24
CA GLY A 10 -1.08 -8.08 -18.55
C GLY A 10 -0.06 -7.21 -17.80
N LEU A 11 -0.40 -6.82 -16.57
CA LEU A 11 0.49 -6.18 -15.61
C LEU A 11 1.19 -7.25 -14.77
N ARG A 12 2.43 -6.99 -14.34
CA ARG A 12 3.21 -7.95 -13.54
C ARG A 12 3.12 -7.62 -12.06
N PHE A 13 2.08 -8.13 -11.40
CA PHE A 13 1.75 -7.88 -10.01
C PHE A 13 1.56 -6.38 -9.72
N PRO A 14 0.46 -5.77 -10.23
CA PRO A 14 0.19 -4.35 -10.07
C PRO A 14 -0.11 -3.98 -8.61
N GLU A 15 0.51 -2.88 -8.13
CA GLU A 15 0.39 -2.36 -6.78
C GLU A 15 0.39 -0.83 -6.76
N GLY A 16 0.11 -0.23 -5.60
CA GLY A 16 0.25 1.19 -5.34
C GLY A 16 -0.43 2.10 -6.38
N PRO A 17 -1.71 1.92 -6.71
CA PRO A 17 -2.35 2.72 -7.74
C PRO A 17 -2.58 4.15 -7.26
N ILE A 18 -2.32 5.14 -8.15
CA ILE A 18 -2.64 6.55 -7.96
C ILE A 18 -3.51 7.00 -9.14
N ALA A 19 -4.74 7.42 -8.88
CA ALA A 19 -5.62 7.97 -9.90
C ALA A 19 -5.24 9.42 -10.20
N MET A 20 -4.97 9.70 -11.47
CA MET A 20 -4.54 11.02 -11.92
C MET A 20 -5.72 11.88 -12.42
N PRO A 21 -5.61 13.22 -12.34
CA PRO A 21 -6.68 14.13 -12.80
C PRO A 21 -7.04 13.99 -14.29
N ASP A 22 -6.11 13.49 -15.13
CA ASP A 22 -6.32 13.25 -16.56
C ASP A 22 -7.04 11.92 -16.85
N GLY A 23 -7.42 11.20 -15.79
CA GLY A 23 -8.08 9.89 -15.87
C GLY A 23 -7.13 8.72 -16.06
N SER A 24 -5.81 8.95 -16.13
CA SER A 24 -4.84 7.87 -16.11
C SER A 24 -4.63 7.36 -14.68
N VAL A 25 -4.03 6.17 -14.54
CA VAL A 25 -3.62 5.61 -13.26
C VAL A 25 -2.12 5.31 -13.32
N ILE A 26 -1.36 5.83 -12.35
CA ILE A 26 0.03 5.44 -12.15
C ILE A 26 0.04 4.31 -11.12
N LEU A 27 0.80 3.26 -11.39
CA LEU A 27 0.93 2.11 -10.50
C LEU A 27 2.33 1.50 -10.61
N VAL A 28 2.70 0.68 -9.67
CA VAL A 28 3.89 -0.14 -9.77
C VAL A 28 3.55 -1.50 -10.40
N GLU A 29 4.51 -2.08 -11.08
CA GLU A 29 4.51 -3.50 -11.42
C GLU A 29 5.63 -4.16 -10.60
N MET A 30 5.30 -4.76 -9.45
CA MET A 30 6.29 -5.23 -8.47
C MET A 30 7.29 -6.22 -9.09
N PHE A 31 6.78 -7.27 -9.75
CA PHE A 31 7.65 -8.22 -10.47
C PHE A 31 8.07 -7.72 -11.85
N GLY A 32 7.45 -6.65 -12.35
CA GLY A 32 7.90 -5.92 -13.53
C GLY A 32 9.06 -4.99 -13.26
N GLN A 33 9.35 -4.70 -12.00
CA GLN A 33 10.40 -3.79 -11.53
C GLN A 33 10.33 -2.41 -12.19
N LYS A 34 9.10 -1.85 -12.23
CA LYS A 34 8.87 -0.56 -12.90
C LYS A 34 7.63 0.14 -12.38
N ILE A 35 7.54 1.42 -12.70
CA ILE A 35 6.35 2.23 -12.55
C ILE A 35 5.72 2.44 -13.92
N THR A 36 4.43 2.16 -14.01
CA THR A 36 3.65 2.18 -15.24
C THR A 36 2.51 3.20 -15.12
N ARG A 37 2.31 4.00 -16.17
CA ARG A 37 1.10 4.78 -16.37
C ARG A 37 0.14 3.99 -17.27
N VAL A 38 -1.05 3.74 -16.78
CA VAL A 38 -2.17 3.20 -17.54
C VAL A 38 -3.05 4.38 -17.98
N LYS A 39 -3.19 4.59 -19.29
CA LYS A 39 -4.00 5.67 -19.84
C LYS A 39 -5.49 5.30 -19.89
N PRO A 40 -6.42 6.27 -20.05
CA PRO A 40 -7.87 5.96 -20.09
C PRO A 40 -8.30 4.99 -21.22
N ASP A 41 -7.49 4.88 -22.27
CA ASP A 41 -7.70 3.93 -23.37
C ASP A 41 -7.12 2.52 -23.10
N GLY A 42 -6.58 2.30 -21.90
CA GLY A 42 -5.94 1.04 -21.47
C GLY A 42 -4.50 0.87 -21.98
N SER A 43 -3.96 1.80 -22.75
CA SER A 43 -2.56 1.75 -23.17
C SER A 43 -1.62 1.99 -21.99
N LYS A 44 -0.46 1.36 -22.02
CA LYS A 44 0.52 1.36 -20.92
C LYS A 44 1.81 2.06 -21.35
N GLU A 45 2.36 2.85 -20.46
CA GLU A 45 3.63 3.56 -20.63
C GLU A 45 4.51 3.35 -19.41
N THR A 46 5.73 2.88 -19.58
CA THR A 46 6.71 2.80 -18.49
C THR A 46 7.23 4.20 -18.18
N ILE A 47 7.06 4.64 -16.92
CA ILE A 47 7.59 5.91 -16.43
C ILE A 47 9.06 5.75 -16.08
N VAL A 48 9.40 4.71 -15.30
CA VAL A 48 10.76 4.44 -14.83
C VAL A 48 10.93 2.97 -14.46
N GLU A 49 12.09 2.42 -14.75
CA GLU A 49 12.54 1.11 -14.26
C GLU A 49 13.04 1.27 -12.82
N VAL A 50 12.58 0.40 -11.92
CA VAL A 50 12.91 0.42 -10.48
C VAL A 50 13.31 -0.97 -10.04
N LEU A 51 14.61 -1.22 -9.94
CA LEU A 51 15.15 -2.52 -9.53
C LEU A 51 14.73 -2.88 -8.12
N GLY A 52 14.57 -4.17 -7.85
CA GLY A 52 14.09 -4.71 -6.59
C GLY A 52 12.60 -5.03 -6.65
N GLY A 53 11.81 -4.46 -5.76
CA GLY A 53 10.36 -4.68 -5.68
C GLY A 53 9.66 -3.38 -5.32
N PRO A 54 9.42 -2.45 -6.28
CA PRO A 54 8.57 -1.30 -6.00
C PRO A 54 7.18 -1.79 -5.55
N ASN A 55 6.61 -1.18 -4.53
CA ASN A 55 5.34 -1.60 -3.95
C ASN A 55 4.40 -0.39 -3.81
N GLY A 56 4.33 0.28 -2.67
CA GLY A 56 3.54 1.49 -2.52
C GLY A 56 4.21 2.71 -3.12
N ILE A 57 3.40 3.62 -3.69
CA ILE A 57 3.86 4.90 -4.20
C ILE A 57 2.93 6.03 -3.79
N ALA A 58 3.48 7.23 -3.60
CA ALA A 58 2.72 8.45 -3.37
C ALA A 58 3.45 9.67 -3.94
N PHE A 59 2.68 10.68 -4.36
CA PHE A 59 3.25 11.99 -4.65
C PHE A 59 3.52 12.75 -3.35
N GLY A 60 4.67 13.41 -3.28
CA GLY A 60 4.99 14.31 -2.19
C GLY A 60 4.68 15.78 -2.51
N PRO A 61 4.87 16.68 -1.52
CA PRO A 61 4.59 18.12 -1.67
C PRO A 61 5.47 18.83 -2.72
N ASP A 62 6.56 18.20 -3.12
CA ASP A 62 7.49 18.67 -4.15
C ASP A 62 7.20 18.07 -5.54
N CYS A 63 6.02 17.47 -5.71
CA CYS A 63 5.61 16.76 -6.93
C CYS A 63 6.54 15.59 -7.32
N GLY A 64 7.45 15.17 -6.45
CA GLY A 64 8.24 13.95 -6.60
C GLY A 64 7.40 12.72 -6.32
N LEU A 65 7.70 11.60 -6.97
CA LEU A 65 7.09 10.31 -6.70
C LEU A 65 7.94 9.54 -5.70
N TYR A 66 7.37 9.21 -4.55
CA TYR A 66 8.03 8.47 -3.47
C TYR A 66 7.62 7.01 -3.55
N ILE A 67 8.59 6.12 -3.40
CA ILE A 67 8.46 4.71 -3.69
C ILE A 67 8.93 3.91 -2.48
N CYS A 68 8.05 3.10 -1.93
CA CYS A 68 8.42 1.99 -1.07
C CYS A 68 8.97 0.87 -1.94
N ASN A 69 10.25 0.57 -1.80
CA ASN A 69 10.89 -0.52 -2.52
C ASN A 69 11.28 -1.62 -1.53
N ASN A 70 10.63 -2.76 -1.64
CA ASN A 70 10.86 -3.90 -0.75
C ASN A 70 12.18 -4.64 -1.04
N GLY A 71 12.94 -4.17 -2.03
CA GLY A 71 14.25 -4.71 -2.38
C GLY A 71 14.23 -6.07 -3.07
N GLY A 72 13.06 -6.57 -3.48
CA GLY A 72 12.91 -7.94 -3.98
C GLY A 72 12.69 -8.96 -2.87
N SER A 73 11.99 -8.56 -1.78
CA SER A 73 11.69 -9.42 -0.63
C SER A 73 10.75 -10.57 -0.95
N PHE A 74 10.14 -10.58 -2.13
CA PHE A 74 9.26 -11.64 -2.61
C PHE A 74 9.79 -12.24 -3.91
N GLY A 75 9.82 -13.57 -3.99
CA GLY A 75 10.00 -14.30 -5.24
C GLY A 75 8.70 -14.38 -6.02
N GLU A 76 8.77 -14.42 -7.34
CA GLU A 76 7.60 -14.60 -8.21
C GLU A 76 7.30 -16.10 -8.37
N VAL A 77 6.04 -16.49 -8.11
CA VAL A 77 5.56 -17.87 -8.28
C VAL A 77 4.32 -17.87 -9.16
N ASP A 78 4.34 -18.58 -10.27
CA ASP A 78 3.14 -18.87 -11.06
C ASP A 78 2.48 -20.15 -10.54
N PHE A 79 1.18 -20.08 -10.27
CA PHE A 79 0.39 -21.22 -9.86
C PHE A 79 -0.98 -21.20 -10.57
N PHE A 80 -1.17 -22.10 -11.52
CA PHE A 80 -2.37 -22.18 -12.35
C PHE A 80 -2.71 -20.89 -13.12
N GLY A 81 -1.69 -20.17 -13.59
CA GLY A 81 -1.86 -18.91 -14.33
C GLY A 81 -2.19 -17.70 -13.44
N LEU A 82 -2.01 -17.84 -12.13
CA LEU A 82 -2.06 -16.74 -11.17
C LEU A 82 -0.66 -16.49 -10.63
N THR A 83 -0.29 -15.23 -10.51
CA THR A 83 0.98 -14.81 -9.93
C THR A 83 0.86 -14.65 -8.42
N PHE A 84 1.71 -15.30 -7.65
CA PHE A 84 1.77 -15.23 -6.19
C PHE A 84 3.12 -14.70 -5.70
N PRO A 85 3.16 -13.95 -4.59
CA PRO A 85 4.40 -13.66 -3.89
C PRO A 85 4.88 -14.92 -3.16
N GLY A 86 6.06 -15.36 -3.50
CA GLY A 86 6.72 -16.51 -2.90
C GLY A 86 7.86 -16.10 -1.96
N THR A 87 8.62 -17.09 -1.52
CA THR A 87 9.80 -16.86 -0.68
C THR A 87 10.83 -16.01 -1.42
N MET A 88 11.43 -15.07 -0.71
CA MET A 88 12.55 -14.25 -1.20
C MET A 88 13.66 -15.11 -1.80
N VAL A 89 14.17 -14.69 -2.95
CA VAL A 89 15.41 -15.24 -3.53
C VAL A 89 16.57 -14.38 -3.05
N GLU A 90 17.40 -14.93 -2.17
CA GLU A 90 18.44 -14.16 -1.47
C GLU A 90 19.45 -13.48 -2.40
N ALA A 91 19.73 -14.09 -3.56
CA ALA A 91 20.62 -13.52 -4.57
C ALA A 91 20.05 -12.28 -5.29
N ASP A 92 18.73 -12.13 -5.29
CA ASP A 92 18.03 -11.05 -5.99
C ASP A 92 17.64 -9.91 -5.04
N TYR A 93 17.75 -10.13 -3.72
CA TYR A 93 17.42 -9.14 -2.72
C TYR A 93 18.49 -8.05 -2.60
N ILE A 94 18.11 -6.82 -2.91
CA ILE A 94 19.02 -5.66 -2.89
C ILE A 94 18.84 -4.75 -1.67
N GLY A 95 17.99 -5.12 -0.71
CA GLY A 95 17.66 -4.37 0.50
C GLY A 95 16.48 -3.43 0.34
N GLY A 96 15.68 -3.32 1.42
CA GLY A 96 14.53 -2.41 1.48
C GLY A 96 14.98 -0.94 1.49
N ARG A 97 14.21 -0.06 0.85
CA ARG A 97 14.52 1.36 0.77
C ARG A 97 13.32 2.24 0.44
N ILE A 98 13.40 3.50 0.79
CA ILE A 98 12.54 4.55 0.27
C ILE A 98 13.29 5.29 -0.82
N GLN A 99 12.66 5.42 -1.99
CA GLN A 99 13.23 6.12 -3.14
C GLN A 99 12.38 7.34 -3.51
N ARG A 100 13.00 8.32 -4.14
CA ARG A 100 12.33 9.45 -4.78
C ARG A 100 12.67 9.47 -6.26
N TYR A 101 11.64 9.53 -7.08
CA TYR A 101 11.76 9.75 -8.51
C TYR A 101 11.30 11.17 -8.83
N ASP A 102 12.16 11.90 -9.53
CA ASP A 102 11.86 13.24 -10.01
C ASP A 102 11.21 13.17 -11.40
N MET A 103 9.94 13.56 -11.47
CA MET A 103 9.14 13.47 -12.69
C MET A 103 9.60 14.41 -13.81
N GLU A 104 10.37 15.47 -13.50
CA GLU A 104 10.86 16.44 -14.47
C GLU A 104 12.25 16.04 -15.00
N THR A 105 13.14 15.63 -14.10
CA THR A 105 14.53 15.33 -14.48
C THR A 105 14.76 13.85 -14.81
N GLY A 106 13.88 12.95 -14.37
CA GLY A 106 14.03 11.50 -14.48
C GLY A 106 15.05 10.92 -13.49
N GLU A 107 15.48 11.69 -12.48
CA GLU A 107 16.39 11.19 -11.46
C GLU A 107 15.68 10.28 -10.47
N LEU A 108 16.18 9.05 -10.30
CA LEU A 108 15.76 8.12 -9.24
C LEU A 108 16.90 8.01 -8.22
N LYS A 109 16.61 8.30 -6.95
CA LYS A 109 17.59 8.18 -5.88
C LYS A 109 17.03 7.55 -4.61
N ASP A 110 17.90 6.85 -3.87
CA ASP A 110 17.58 6.34 -2.54
C ASP A 110 17.59 7.49 -1.52
N LEU A 111 16.53 7.59 -0.70
CA LEU A 111 16.44 8.53 0.40
C LEU A 111 16.78 7.87 1.74
N TYR A 112 16.20 6.71 1.99
CA TYR A 112 16.38 5.99 3.24
C TYR A 112 16.56 4.50 2.98
N THR A 113 17.57 3.91 3.62
CA THR A 113 17.86 2.48 3.61
C THR A 113 17.92 1.88 5.00
N GLU A 114 17.89 2.73 6.03
CA GLU A 114 17.97 2.32 7.44
C GLU A 114 17.36 3.36 8.37
N CYS A 115 16.98 2.95 9.57
CA CYS A 115 16.56 3.79 10.68
C CYS A 115 17.30 3.36 11.95
N ASN A 116 17.98 4.29 12.62
CA ASN A 116 18.72 4.02 13.87
C ASN A 116 19.70 2.82 13.79
N GLY A 117 20.35 2.62 12.65
CA GLY A 117 21.26 1.50 12.39
C GLY A 117 20.59 0.17 12.02
N ASN A 118 19.27 0.11 12.01
CA ASN A 118 18.51 -1.04 11.52
C ASN A 118 18.17 -0.83 10.04
N LYS A 119 18.51 -1.80 9.19
CA LYS A 119 18.16 -1.75 7.77
C LYS A 119 16.66 -1.88 7.56
N LEU A 120 16.11 -1.07 6.66
CA LEU A 120 14.77 -1.31 6.13
C LEU A 120 14.77 -2.65 5.41
N ARG A 121 13.71 -3.44 5.62
CA ARG A 121 13.64 -4.82 5.12
C ARG A 121 12.73 -4.96 3.91
N GLY A 122 11.53 -4.51 4.02
CA GLY A 122 10.52 -4.61 2.97
C GLY A 122 9.52 -3.45 3.00
N PRO A 123 9.96 -2.17 2.80
CA PRO A 123 9.02 -1.06 2.71
C PRO A 123 7.87 -1.39 1.77
N ASN A 124 6.63 -1.15 2.24
CA ASN A 124 5.46 -1.65 1.55
C ASN A 124 4.55 -0.52 1.07
N ASP A 125 3.89 0.21 1.95
CA ASP A 125 2.92 1.23 1.57
C ASP A 125 3.24 2.59 2.21
N ILE A 126 2.71 3.70 1.64
CA ILE A 126 3.11 5.06 1.98
C ILE A 126 1.96 6.05 1.84
N VAL A 127 1.86 6.98 2.80
CA VAL A 127 0.93 8.11 2.75
C VAL A 127 1.57 9.36 3.30
N PHE A 128 1.25 10.52 2.71
CA PHE A 128 1.73 11.82 3.19
C PHE A 128 0.74 12.49 4.11
N ASP A 129 1.23 13.12 5.18
CA ASP A 129 0.41 14.01 6.00
C ASP A 129 0.37 15.45 5.44
N ALA A 130 -0.50 16.29 6.00
CA ALA A 130 -0.65 17.68 5.58
C ALA A 130 0.59 18.56 5.89
N HIS A 131 1.55 18.06 6.65
CA HIS A 131 2.81 18.73 6.99
C HIS A 131 3.95 18.38 6.02
N GLY A 132 3.68 17.50 5.05
CA GLY A 132 4.64 17.06 4.05
C GLY A 132 5.60 15.97 4.53
N GLY A 133 5.31 15.36 5.67
CA GLY A 133 5.99 14.14 6.12
C GLY A 133 5.33 12.89 5.56
N MET A 134 6.11 11.84 5.36
CA MET A 134 5.62 10.57 4.87
C MET A 134 5.58 9.53 5.99
N TRP A 135 4.43 8.88 6.11
CA TRP A 135 4.24 7.68 6.91
C TRP A 135 4.36 6.47 6.00
N PHE A 136 5.10 5.47 6.39
CA PHE A 136 5.21 4.24 5.60
C PHE A 136 5.37 3.01 6.49
N THR A 137 4.96 1.87 5.94
CA THR A 137 5.12 0.56 6.57
C THR A 137 6.35 -0.14 6.04
N ASP A 138 7.00 -0.92 6.87
CA ASP A 138 7.98 -1.92 6.47
C ASP A 138 7.44 -3.30 6.83
N HIS A 139 7.12 -4.08 5.81
CA HIS A 139 6.50 -5.40 5.97
C HIS A 139 7.43 -6.43 6.64
N GLY A 140 8.74 -6.18 6.60
CA GLY A 140 9.73 -7.19 6.96
C GLY A 140 9.81 -8.31 5.95
N ILE A 141 10.62 -9.31 6.24
CA ILE A 141 10.81 -10.50 5.39
C ILE A 141 10.46 -11.76 6.19
N ARG A 142 9.72 -12.65 5.55
CA ARG A 142 9.49 -14.00 6.08
C ARG A 142 10.49 -14.97 5.48
N HIS A 143 11.21 -15.64 6.37
CA HIS A 143 12.15 -16.71 6.06
C HIS A 143 11.49 -18.06 6.36
N GLY A 144 12.15 -19.17 6.03
CA GLY A 144 11.56 -20.48 6.17
C GLY A 144 11.09 -20.85 7.60
N ARG A 145 11.75 -20.33 8.64
CA ARG A 145 11.46 -20.63 10.05
C ARG A 145 11.37 -19.42 10.97
N HIS A 146 11.56 -18.22 10.47
CA HIS A 146 11.47 -16.97 11.23
C HIS A 146 10.97 -15.85 10.35
N ALA A 147 10.50 -14.80 10.96
CA ALA A 147 10.09 -13.57 10.28
C ALA A 147 10.72 -12.37 11.00
N ASP A 148 11.01 -11.33 10.24
CA ASP A 148 11.37 -10.05 10.82
C ASP A 148 10.13 -9.48 11.54
N LEU A 149 10.30 -8.98 12.75
CA LEU A 149 9.40 -7.99 13.30
C LEU A 149 9.79 -6.65 12.67
N SER A 150 8.81 -5.88 12.29
CA SER A 150 9.02 -4.63 11.61
C SER A 150 8.15 -3.52 12.18
N GLY A 151 8.03 -2.39 11.51
CA GLY A 151 7.38 -1.24 12.09
C GLY A 151 6.78 -0.28 11.09
N ILE A 152 6.27 0.80 11.65
CA ILE A 152 5.77 1.95 10.93
C ILE A 152 6.70 3.12 11.17
N TYR A 153 7.05 3.82 10.11
CA TYR A 153 8.03 4.88 10.10
C TYR A 153 7.41 6.20 9.69
N TYR A 154 8.06 7.27 10.16
CA TYR A 154 7.80 8.62 9.68
C TYR A 154 9.11 9.24 9.18
N ALA A 155 9.10 9.87 8.02
CA ALA A 155 10.29 10.45 7.45
C ALA A 155 10.02 11.75 6.69
N LYS A 156 11.07 12.58 6.56
CA LYS A 156 11.04 13.82 5.77
C LYS A 156 11.49 13.57 4.34
N ILE A 157 10.95 14.37 3.43
CA ILE A 157 11.24 14.27 1.99
C ILE A 157 12.67 14.65 1.61
N ASP A 158 13.36 15.42 2.46
CA ASP A 158 14.72 15.93 2.23
C ASP A 158 15.84 14.95 2.67
N GLY A 159 15.48 13.78 3.22
CA GLY A 159 16.43 12.81 3.71
C GLY A 159 16.99 13.13 5.11
N SER A 160 16.55 14.21 5.76
CA SER A 160 17.15 14.69 7.02
C SER A 160 16.69 13.94 8.26
N MET A 161 15.57 13.20 8.20
CA MET A 161 15.01 12.52 9.37
C MET A 161 14.13 11.34 8.97
N ILE A 162 14.40 10.21 9.61
CA ILE A 162 13.54 9.03 9.66
C ILE A 162 13.41 8.58 11.12
N LYS A 163 12.21 8.17 11.51
CA LYS A 163 11.88 7.74 12.87
C LYS A 163 11.00 6.49 12.79
N GLU A 164 11.32 5.47 13.58
CA GLU A 164 10.45 4.34 13.85
C GLU A 164 9.40 4.78 14.88
N VAL A 165 8.14 4.78 14.51
CA VAL A 165 7.04 5.33 15.32
C VAL A 165 6.27 4.24 16.04
N VAL A 166 5.99 3.14 15.33
CA VAL A 166 5.29 1.97 15.87
C VAL A 166 6.17 0.74 15.68
N PHE A 167 6.55 0.09 16.79
CA PHE A 167 7.31 -1.15 16.79
C PHE A 167 7.01 -1.93 18.09
N PRO A 168 6.91 -3.27 18.09
CA PRO A 168 6.92 -4.14 16.91
C PRO A 168 5.54 -4.26 16.24
N THR A 169 5.56 -4.56 14.95
CA THR A 169 4.38 -4.96 14.16
C THR A 169 4.65 -6.28 13.45
N ASP A 170 3.61 -6.99 13.00
CA ASP A 170 3.76 -8.23 12.21
C ASP A 170 3.28 -8.00 10.77
N SER A 171 4.23 -7.83 9.88
CA SER A 171 3.96 -7.65 8.44
C SER A 171 2.97 -6.50 8.16
N PRO A 172 3.25 -5.26 8.64
CA PRO A 172 2.41 -4.12 8.34
C PRO A 172 2.46 -3.85 6.84
N ASN A 173 1.29 -3.61 6.27
CA ASN A 173 1.08 -3.47 4.83
C ASN A 173 0.42 -2.12 4.55
N GLY A 174 -0.87 -2.07 4.20
CA GLY A 174 -1.57 -0.83 3.93
C GLY A 174 -1.48 0.18 5.08
N ILE A 175 -1.35 1.45 4.73
CA ILE A 175 -1.30 2.58 5.67
C ILE A 175 -2.16 3.73 5.17
N GLY A 176 -2.85 4.42 6.07
CA GLY A 176 -3.70 5.56 5.73
C GLY A 176 -3.93 6.49 6.89
N LEU A 177 -4.42 7.67 6.59
CA LEU A 177 -4.78 8.70 7.58
C LEU A 177 -6.27 8.98 7.53
N SER A 178 -6.86 9.28 8.70
CA SER A 178 -8.23 9.79 8.75
C SER A 178 -8.39 11.11 7.98
N PRO A 179 -9.61 11.49 7.57
CA PRO A 179 -9.83 12.72 6.82
C PRO A 179 -9.34 14.00 7.52
N ASP A 180 -9.33 14.01 8.84
CA ASP A 180 -8.80 15.11 9.67
C ASP A 180 -7.30 14.98 9.96
N GLY A 181 -6.64 13.91 9.50
CA GLY A 181 -5.22 13.65 9.70
C GLY A 181 -4.83 13.28 11.13
N ASN A 182 -5.79 13.03 12.04
CA ASN A 182 -5.53 12.80 13.46
C ASN A 182 -5.46 11.31 13.85
N THR A 183 -5.77 10.41 12.94
CA THR A 183 -5.69 8.96 13.17
C THR A 183 -4.87 8.29 12.09
N LEU A 184 -3.89 7.50 12.52
CA LEU A 184 -3.11 6.60 11.69
C LEU A 184 -3.81 5.24 11.67
N TYR A 185 -4.05 4.69 10.47
CA TYR A 185 -4.54 3.33 10.25
C TYR A 185 -3.46 2.50 9.57
N TRP A 186 -3.35 1.23 9.96
CA TRP A 186 -2.54 0.26 9.22
C TRP A 186 -3.17 -1.12 9.24
N ALA A 187 -2.92 -1.87 8.17
CA ALA A 187 -3.28 -3.27 8.06
C ALA A 187 -2.06 -4.16 8.31
N GLU A 188 -2.24 -5.27 9.00
CA GLU A 188 -1.22 -6.31 9.11
C GLU A 188 -1.66 -7.54 8.32
N THR A 189 -0.80 -7.99 7.39
CA THR A 189 -1.15 -9.07 6.48
C THR A 189 -1.41 -10.38 7.23
N HIS A 190 -0.47 -10.83 8.03
CA HIS A 190 -0.54 -12.17 8.61
C HIS A 190 -1.41 -12.27 9.85
N THR A 191 -1.65 -11.17 10.54
CA THR A 191 -2.62 -11.15 11.65
C THR A 191 -4.07 -11.02 11.17
N GLY A 192 -4.27 -10.55 9.91
CA GLY A 192 -5.59 -10.28 9.34
C GLY A 192 -6.34 -9.22 10.13
N ARG A 193 -5.64 -8.15 10.57
CA ARG A 193 -6.21 -7.08 11.40
C ARG A 193 -5.86 -5.72 10.84
N VAL A 194 -6.79 -4.79 11.05
CA VAL A 194 -6.56 -3.35 10.92
C VAL A 194 -6.41 -2.76 12.31
N PHE A 195 -5.41 -1.92 12.47
CA PHE A 195 -5.09 -1.21 13.70
C PHE A 195 -5.20 0.30 13.50
N HIS A 196 -5.29 1.04 14.61
CA HIS A 196 -5.29 2.49 14.58
C HIS A 196 -4.65 3.11 15.83
N LEU A 197 -4.09 4.31 15.66
CA LEU A 197 -3.57 5.12 16.76
C LEU A 197 -3.86 6.60 16.50
N ALA A 198 -4.12 7.35 17.56
CA ALA A 198 -4.19 8.80 17.47
C ALA A 198 -2.80 9.38 17.16
N ILE A 199 -2.71 10.29 16.20
CA ILE A 199 -1.52 11.09 15.90
C ILE A 199 -1.53 12.28 16.85
N THR A 200 -0.46 12.46 17.60
CA THR A 200 -0.31 13.54 18.59
C THR A 200 0.51 14.72 18.06
N ALA A 201 1.39 14.45 17.11
CA ALA A 201 2.16 15.42 16.34
C ALA A 201 2.72 14.76 15.06
N PRO A 202 3.24 15.52 14.09
CA PRO A 202 3.92 14.94 12.92
C PRO A 202 5.00 13.92 13.32
N GLY A 203 4.83 12.66 12.92
CA GLY A 203 5.70 11.55 13.31
C GLY A 203 5.59 11.10 14.75
N GLU A 204 4.48 11.38 15.43
CA GLU A 204 4.21 10.94 16.80
C GLU A 204 2.79 10.42 16.94
N THR A 205 2.65 9.32 17.68
CA THR A 205 1.37 8.71 18.01
C THR A 205 1.15 8.68 19.52
N ALA A 206 -0.09 8.46 19.93
CA ALA A 206 -0.39 8.12 21.32
C ALA A 206 0.39 6.84 21.71
N SER A 207 0.85 6.80 22.95
CA SER A 207 1.48 5.58 23.48
C SER A 207 0.45 4.48 23.64
N PHE A 208 0.83 3.26 23.33
CA PHE A 208 -0.03 2.09 23.46
C PHE A 208 0.72 0.94 24.13
N SER A 209 -0.04 -0.03 24.62
CA SER A 209 0.46 -1.30 25.13
C SER A 209 0.06 -2.42 24.18
N ALA A 210 0.93 -3.40 23.98
CA ALA A 210 0.59 -4.62 23.23
C ALA A 210 -0.64 -5.39 23.79
N PHE A 211 -1.06 -5.07 25.02
CA PHE A 211 -2.26 -5.63 25.65
C PHE A 211 -3.47 -4.69 25.58
N ASP A 212 -3.36 -3.55 24.92
CA ASP A 212 -4.47 -2.63 24.76
C ASP A 212 -5.34 -3.07 23.56
N PRO A 213 -6.56 -3.60 23.82
CA PRO A 213 -7.40 -4.06 22.73
C PRO A 213 -7.96 -2.91 21.89
N SER A 214 -7.91 -1.67 22.38
CA SER A 214 -8.47 -0.51 21.68
C SER A 214 -7.67 -0.11 20.44
N VAL A 215 -6.42 -0.57 20.31
CA VAL A 215 -5.61 -0.29 19.11
C VAL A 215 -5.98 -1.17 17.91
N CYS A 216 -6.66 -2.29 18.14
CA CYS A 216 -7.19 -3.15 17.08
C CYS A 216 -8.55 -2.63 16.64
N LEU A 217 -8.61 -2.02 15.46
CA LEU A 217 -9.85 -1.51 14.90
C LEU A 217 -10.80 -2.64 14.49
N CYS A 218 -10.27 -3.61 13.71
CA CYS A 218 -11.08 -4.69 13.14
C CYS A 218 -10.23 -5.91 12.80
N GLY A 219 -10.84 -7.09 12.86
CA GLY A 219 -10.31 -8.34 12.32
C GLY A 219 -11.43 -9.19 11.76
N LEU A 220 -11.21 -9.86 10.64
CA LEU A 220 -12.23 -10.71 10.01
C LEU A 220 -12.19 -12.14 10.58
N PRO A 221 -13.33 -12.84 10.60
CA PRO A 221 -13.38 -14.24 10.98
C PRO A 221 -12.72 -15.14 9.94
N GLY A 222 -12.21 -16.29 10.38
CA GLY A 222 -11.52 -17.24 9.52
C GLY A 222 -10.13 -16.77 9.13
N GLN A 223 -9.63 -17.30 7.99
CA GLN A 223 -8.33 -16.90 7.46
C GLN A 223 -8.54 -15.94 6.30
N GLN A 224 -8.35 -14.67 6.56
CA GLN A 224 -8.36 -13.59 5.57
C GLN A 224 -7.12 -12.73 5.84
N LEU A 225 -6.33 -12.49 4.81
CA LEU A 225 -5.14 -11.66 4.92
C LEU A 225 -5.48 -10.26 4.44
N PHE A 226 -4.90 -9.26 5.09
CA PHE A 226 -5.05 -7.88 4.66
C PHE A 226 -3.82 -7.42 3.88
N ASP A 227 -4.07 -6.58 2.89
CA ASP A 227 -3.04 -5.97 2.07
C ASP A 227 -3.11 -4.43 2.18
N SER A 228 -2.89 -3.70 1.13
CA SER A 228 -2.93 -2.25 1.14
C SER A 228 -4.34 -1.71 1.41
N LEU A 229 -4.43 -0.46 1.82
CA LEU A 229 -5.69 0.20 2.15
C LEU A 229 -5.75 1.63 1.64
N ALA A 230 -6.96 2.13 1.45
CA ALA A 230 -7.25 3.55 1.33
C ALA A 230 -8.34 3.95 2.33
N VAL A 231 -8.38 5.23 2.69
CA VAL A 231 -9.45 5.79 3.52
C VAL A 231 -10.38 6.59 2.61
N ASP A 232 -11.70 6.45 2.79
CA ASP A 232 -12.67 7.25 2.05
C ASP A 232 -13.01 8.58 2.77
N GLY A 233 -13.81 9.42 2.14
CA GLY A 233 -14.15 10.73 2.67
C GLY A 233 -15.03 10.72 3.93
N ASP A 234 -15.69 9.60 4.22
CA ASP A 234 -16.46 9.37 5.44
C ASP A 234 -15.58 8.77 6.56
N GLY A 235 -14.31 8.51 6.27
CA GLY A 235 -13.32 7.95 7.20
C GLY A 235 -13.34 6.43 7.25
N ASN A 236 -14.06 5.74 6.37
CA ASN A 236 -14.03 4.28 6.32
C ASN A 236 -12.69 3.80 5.78
N VAL A 237 -12.17 2.75 6.39
CA VAL A 237 -10.96 2.05 5.93
C VAL A 237 -11.37 1.01 4.90
N CYS A 238 -10.95 1.20 3.66
CA CYS A 238 -11.19 0.31 2.54
C CYS A 238 -9.94 -0.55 2.34
N VAL A 239 -9.91 -1.74 2.97
CA VAL A 239 -8.73 -2.61 2.96
C VAL A 239 -8.87 -3.71 1.92
N ALA A 240 -7.83 -3.88 1.11
CA ALA A 240 -7.73 -5.01 0.21
C ALA A 240 -7.57 -6.31 1.02
N THR A 241 -8.37 -7.30 0.66
CA THR A 241 -8.44 -8.58 1.36
C THR A 241 -8.02 -9.70 0.43
N ILE A 242 -7.02 -10.46 0.86
CA ILE A 242 -6.48 -11.62 0.14
C ILE A 242 -7.14 -12.89 0.66
N GLY A 243 -7.54 -13.77 -0.25
CA GLY A 243 -8.12 -15.08 0.10
C GLY A 243 -8.77 -15.77 -1.09
N LEU A 244 -8.78 -17.08 -1.12
CA LEU A 244 -9.30 -17.82 -2.28
C LEU A 244 -10.79 -17.56 -2.58
N LEU A 245 -11.60 -17.35 -1.54
CA LEU A 245 -13.06 -17.20 -1.69
C LEU A 245 -13.57 -15.86 -1.16
N THR A 246 -12.72 -15.10 -0.49
CA THR A 246 -13.08 -13.88 0.25
C THR A 246 -12.31 -12.66 -0.22
N ALA A 247 -11.50 -12.81 -1.27
CA ALA A 247 -10.72 -11.71 -1.81
C ALA A 247 -11.58 -10.59 -2.38
N GLY A 248 -11.21 -9.38 -2.05
CA GLY A 248 -11.94 -8.18 -2.46
C GLY A 248 -11.55 -6.97 -1.64
N ILE A 249 -12.45 -6.00 -1.57
CA ILE A 249 -12.29 -4.82 -0.71
C ILE A 249 -13.24 -4.95 0.47
N THR A 250 -12.69 -4.92 1.68
CA THR A 250 -13.46 -4.86 2.93
C THR A 250 -13.54 -3.41 3.39
N VAL A 251 -14.76 -2.90 3.55
CA VAL A 251 -15.04 -1.54 4.03
C VAL A 251 -15.33 -1.61 5.52
N ILE A 252 -14.52 -0.91 6.31
CA ILE A 252 -14.57 -0.90 7.78
C ILE A 252 -14.83 0.53 8.24
N SER A 253 -15.86 0.72 9.07
CA SER A 253 -16.16 2.04 9.64
C SER A 253 -15.05 2.51 10.61
N PRO A 254 -14.97 3.81 10.91
CA PRO A 254 -14.05 4.32 11.94
C PRO A 254 -14.27 3.72 13.35
N GLN A 255 -15.40 3.06 13.57
CA GLN A 255 -15.73 2.35 14.82
C GLN A 255 -15.38 0.86 14.78
N GLY A 256 -14.82 0.36 13.65
CA GLY A 256 -14.42 -1.03 13.47
C GLY A 256 -15.53 -1.98 13.00
N GLU A 257 -16.67 -1.46 12.56
CA GLU A 257 -17.75 -2.26 12.01
C GLU A 257 -17.46 -2.58 10.53
N VAL A 258 -17.56 -3.85 10.14
CA VAL A 258 -17.49 -4.25 8.72
C VAL A 258 -18.80 -3.84 8.06
N LEU A 259 -18.74 -2.84 7.20
CA LEU A 259 -19.91 -2.33 6.49
C LEU A 259 -20.23 -3.17 5.25
N GLU A 260 -19.21 -3.57 4.52
CA GLU A 260 -19.35 -4.32 3.28
C GLU A 260 -18.06 -5.07 2.94
N GLN A 261 -18.19 -6.18 2.21
CA GLN A 261 -17.07 -6.88 1.56
C GLN A 261 -17.42 -7.08 0.09
N ILE A 262 -16.69 -6.37 -0.79
CA ILE A 262 -16.90 -6.35 -2.23
C ILE A 262 -15.95 -7.36 -2.87
N LEU A 263 -16.48 -8.53 -3.24
CA LEU A 263 -15.67 -9.62 -3.78
C LEU A 263 -15.28 -9.34 -5.24
N THR A 264 -13.99 -9.50 -5.56
CA THR A 264 -13.44 -9.28 -6.91
C THR A 264 -13.29 -10.55 -7.73
N GLY A 265 -13.18 -11.71 -7.05
CA GLY A 265 -12.89 -12.98 -7.68
C GLY A 265 -11.40 -13.22 -8.01
N ASP A 266 -10.52 -12.25 -7.73
CA ASP A 266 -9.07 -12.44 -7.79
C ASP A 266 -8.54 -12.72 -6.39
N PRO A 267 -7.88 -13.86 -6.12
CA PRO A 267 -7.43 -14.22 -4.78
C PRO A 267 -6.39 -13.23 -4.20
N LEU A 268 -5.76 -12.44 -5.04
CA LEU A 268 -4.78 -11.41 -4.68
C LEU A 268 -5.29 -10.03 -5.10
N THR A 269 -6.40 -9.61 -4.50
CA THR A 269 -6.82 -8.21 -4.51
C THR A 269 -5.93 -7.46 -3.55
N THR A 270 -5.10 -6.56 -4.05
CA THR A 270 -3.96 -6.06 -3.28
C THR A 270 -4.04 -4.60 -2.89
N ASN A 271 -4.72 -3.77 -3.69
CA ASN A 271 -4.77 -2.34 -3.39
C ASN A 271 -6.02 -1.67 -3.98
N ILE A 272 -6.35 -0.48 -3.47
CA ILE A 272 -7.45 0.36 -3.94
C ILE A 272 -7.02 1.84 -3.85
N CYS A 273 -7.42 2.64 -4.85
CA CYS A 273 -7.39 4.08 -4.76
C CYS A 273 -8.66 4.69 -5.32
N PHE A 274 -8.88 5.97 -5.04
CA PHE A 274 -10.06 6.70 -5.49
C PHE A 274 -9.70 7.79 -6.47
N GLY A 275 -10.55 7.97 -7.48
CA GLY A 275 -10.35 8.98 -8.51
C GLY A 275 -11.66 9.33 -9.23
N GLY A 276 -11.50 9.83 -10.44
CA GLY A 276 -12.60 10.41 -11.21
C GLY A 276 -12.91 11.86 -10.79
N PRO A 277 -13.76 12.56 -11.55
CA PRO A 277 -14.02 13.99 -11.32
C PRO A 277 -14.64 14.30 -9.96
N ASP A 278 -15.36 13.34 -9.39
CA ASP A 278 -16.09 13.45 -8.13
C ASP A 278 -15.50 12.56 -7.01
N PHE A 279 -14.37 11.90 -7.26
CA PHE A 279 -13.75 10.91 -6.38
C PHE A 279 -14.68 9.72 -6.04
N LYS A 280 -15.58 9.36 -6.95
CA LYS A 280 -16.48 8.21 -6.81
C LYS A 280 -16.15 7.04 -7.73
N THR A 281 -14.94 6.99 -8.22
CA THR A 281 -14.42 5.84 -8.96
C THR A 281 -13.34 5.17 -8.13
N ALA A 282 -13.54 3.91 -7.77
CA ALA A 282 -12.48 3.09 -7.20
C ALA A 282 -11.68 2.42 -8.32
N TYR A 283 -10.36 2.44 -8.22
CA TYR A 283 -9.44 1.65 -9.03
C TYR A 283 -8.81 0.60 -8.12
N ILE A 284 -8.86 -0.66 -8.54
CA ILE A 284 -8.47 -1.81 -7.71
C ILE A 284 -7.46 -2.65 -8.48
N THR A 285 -6.34 -2.99 -7.83
CA THR A 285 -5.33 -3.89 -8.38
C THR A 285 -5.69 -5.34 -8.08
N LEU A 286 -5.75 -6.14 -9.13
CA LEU A 286 -5.97 -7.58 -9.12
C LEU A 286 -4.67 -8.27 -9.50
N SER A 287 -3.80 -8.43 -8.52
CA SER A 287 -2.38 -8.74 -8.76
C SER A 287 -2.16 -10.19 -9.17
N GLY A 288 -3.04 -11.10 -8.71
CA GLY A 288 -3.00 -12.50 -9.11
C GLY A 288 -3.22 -12.70 -10.61
N THR A 289 -4.12 -11.92 -11.21
CA THR A 289 -4.40 -11.99 -12.66
C THR A 289 -3.73 -10.88 -13.47
N GLY A 290 -2.97 -10.00 -12.81
CA GLY A 290 -2.26 -8.90 -13.48
C GLY A 290 -3.17 -7.86 -14.11
N ARG A 291 -4.25 -7.46 -13.41
CA ARG A 291 -5.26 -6.51 -13.92
C ARG A 291 -5.40 -5.28 -13.04
N LEU A 292 -5.75 -4.17 -13.66
CA LEU A 292 -6.32 -2.99 -13.03
C LEU A 292 -7.80 -2.93 -13.44
N VAL A 293 -8.68 -2.84 -12.45
CA VAL A 293 -10.13 -2.68 -12.69
C VAL A 293 -10.65 -1.41 -12.03
N SER A 294 -11.78 -0.91 -12.49
CA SER A 294 -12.50 0.19 -11.85
C SER A 294 -13.95 -0.18 -11.58
N MET A 295 -14.54 0.51 -10.60
CA MET A 295 -15.98 0.44 -10.33
C MET A 295 -16.49 1.77 -9.76
N PRO A 296 -17.78 2.09 -9.93
CA PRO A 296 -18.40 3.16 -9.16
C PRO A 296 -18.31 2.86 -7.67
N TRP A 297 -17.84 3.83 -6.88
CA TRP A 297 -17.73 3.69 -5.44
C TRP A 297 -18.91 4.39 -4.75
N PRO A 298 -19.57 3.74 -3.79
CA PRO A 298 -20.79 4.31 -3.16
C PRO A 298 -20.47 5.53 -2.29
N TYR A 299 -19.25 5.59 -1.74
CA TYR A 299 -18.78 6.70 -0.91
C TYR A 299 -17.90 7.63 -1.73
N LYS A 300 -17.67 8.84 -1.27
CA LYS A 300 -16.66 9.71 -1.87
C LYS A 300 -15.28 9.30 -1.35
N GLY A 301 -14.32 9.06 -2.23
CA GLY A 301 -12.93 8.82 -1.84
C GLY A 301 -12.32 10.04 -1.15
N LEU A 302 -11.37 9.81 -0.24
CA LEU A 302 -10.59 10.87 0.37
C LEU A 302 -9.59 11.42 -0.64
N LYS A 303 -9.59 12.74 -0.83
CA LYS A 303 -8.52 13.39 -1.57
C LYS A 303 -7.26 13.39 -0.69
N LEU A 304 -6.19 12.80 -1.19
CA LEU A 304 -4.89 12.81 -0.52
C LEU A 304 -4.28 14.23 -0.50
N ASN A 305 -3.31 14.43 0.39
CA ASN A 305 -2.73 15.76 0.64
C ASN A 305 -1.92 16.30 -0.55
N PHE A 306 -1.39 15.44 -1.39
CA PHE A 306 -0.55 15.84 -2.55
C PHE A 306 -0.88 15.00 -3.78
#